data_b89b73d128f8fa8de9855ebe677931e2
#
_entry.id   b89b73d128f8fa8de9855ebe677931e2
#
_cell.length_a   1.000
_cell.length_b   1.000
_cell.length_c   1.000
_cell.angle_alpha   90.00
_cell.angle_beta   90.00
_cell.angle_gamma   90.00
#
_symmetry.space_group_name_H-M   'P 1'
#
loop_
_entity.id
_entity.type
_entity.pdbx_description
1 polymer ?
#
loop_
_entity_poly.entity_id
_entity_poly.type
_entity_poly.pdbx_seq_one_letter_code
_entity_poly.pdbx_strand_id
1 'polypeptide(L)'
;MLKALQSINPLILLLIATLLEVTGDAVIRVAIYKHAGSIRLGLFLAGAVLLFGYGSFLNVAPIQFGRIVGLYIATLFVVWQVINAIVFRALPTMPILIGGTFLIAGGAIITFWRSA
;
A
#
# COMPACT_ATOMS: atom_id res chain seq x y z
N MET A 1 -9.68 -3.63 21.61
CA MET A 1 -9.04 -4.04 20.35
C MET A 1 -8.26 -2.90 19.68
N LEU A 2 -8.86 -1.72 19.55
CA LEU A 2 -8.16 -0.60 18.91
C LEU A 2 -6.87 -0.21 19.65
N LYS A 3 -6.90 -0.21 20.98
CA LYS A 3 -5.70 0.09 21.76
C LYS A 3 -4.59 -0.93 21.53
N ALA A 4 -4.93 -2.20 21.40
CA ALA A 4 -3.96 -3.24 21.11
C ALA A 4 -3.31 -3.03 19.74
N LEU A 5 -4.10 -2.66 18.73
CA LEU A 5 -3.58 -2.35 17.40
C LEU A 5 -2.70 -1.11 17.43
N GLN A 6 -3.10 -0.08 18.18
CA GLN A 6 -2.32 1.16 18.28
C GLN A 6 -1.03 1.00 19.03
N SER A 7 -0.88 -0.08 19.83
CA SER A 7 0.38 -0.38 20.52
C SER A 7 1.43 -0.99 19.59
N ILE A 8 1.02 -1.44 18.40
CA ILE A 8 1.94 -1.97 17.40
C ILE A 8 2.73 -0.81 16.79
N ASN A 9 4.00 -1.07 16.44
CA ASN A 9 4.83 -0.06 15.79
C ASN A 9 4.12 0.51 14.56
N PRO A 10 3.98 1.84 14.45
CA PRO A 10 3.32 2.45 13.31
C PRO A 10 3.86 2.01 11.94
N LEU A 11 5.17 1.76 11.84
CA LEU A 11 5.77 1.29 10.59
C LEU A 11 5.22 -0.07 10.18
N ILE A 12 4.99 -0.95 11.15
CA ILE A 12 4.40 -2.27 10.88
C ILE A 12 2.96 -2.11 10.43
N LEU A 13 2.19 -1.23 11.06
CA LEU A 13 0.81 -0.96 10.66
C LEU A 13 0.74 -0.43 9.24
N LEU A 14 1.64 0.48 8.88
CA LEU A 14 1.70 1.02 7.53
C LEU A 14 2.12 -0.02 6.50
N LEU A 15 3.06 -0.90 6.87
CA LEU A 15 3.47 -1.98 5.99
C LEU A 15 2.30 -2.95 5.72
N ILE A 16 1.56 -3.31 6.77
CA ILE A 16 0.37 -4.15 6.61
C ILE A 16 -0.65 -3.44 5.71
N ALA A 17 -0.88 -2.15 5.93
CA ALA A 17 -1.81 -1.38 5.12
C ALA A 17 -1.40 -1.38 3.64
N THR A 18 -0.12 -1.14 3.34
CA THR A 18 0.36 -1.14 1.97
C THR A 18 0.23 -2.51 1.30
N LEU A 19 0.51 -3.58 2.05
CA LEU A 19 0.35 -4.95 1.53
C LEU A 19 -1.12 -5.23 1.20
N LEU A 20 -2.03 -4.82 2.07
CA LEU A 20 -3.47 -5.02 1.83
C LEU A 20 -3.95 -4.19 0.64
N GLU A 21 -3.52 -2.95 0.51
CA GLU A 21 -3.92 -2.10 -0.61
C GLU A 21 -3.41 -2.65 -1.94
N VAL A 22 -2.11 -2.94 -2.02
CA VAL A 22 -1.52 -3.38 -3.28
C VAL A 22 -2.04 -4.75 -3.67
N THR A 23 -2.19 -5.65 -2.71
CA THR A 23 -2.77 -6.98 -2.97
C THR A 23 -4.22 -6.86 -3.40
N GLY A 24 -5.00 -5.99 -2.74
CA GLY A 24 -6.39 -5.74 -3.13
C GLY A 24 -6.49 -5.20 -4.55
N ASP A 25 -5.66 -4.23 -4.89
CA ASP A 25 -5.62 -3.68 -6.24
C ASP A 25 -5.22 -4.75 -7.26
N ALA A 26 -4.23 -5.58 -6.95
CA ALA A 26 -3.80 -6.65 -7.84
C ALA A 26 -4.92 -7.66 -8.08
N VAL A 27 -5.65 -8.04 -7.03
CA VAL A 27 -6.77 -8.98 -7.13
C VAL A 27 -7.87 -8.39 -8.02
N ILE A 28 -8.20 -7.12 -7.85
CA ILE A 28 -9.20 -6.46 -8.68
C ILE A 28 -8.75 -6.40 -10.14
N ARG A 29 -7.47 -6.11 -10.39
CA ARG A 29 -6.94 -6.07 -11.75
C ARG A 29 -7.03 -7.45 -12.41
N VAL A 30 -6.67 -8.50 -11.68
CA VAL A 30 -6.78 -9.88 -12.20
C VAL A 30 -8.25 -10.20 -12.50
N ALA A 31 -9.18 -9.78 -11.63
CA ALA A 31 -10.61 -9.99 -11.85
C ALA A 31 -11.08 -9.35 -13.16
N ILE A 32 -10.64 -8.13 -13.43
CA ILE A 32 -11.06 -7.38 -14.63
C ILE A 32 -10.49 -8.00 -15.90
N TYR A 33 -9.21 -8.33 -15.90
CA TYR A 33 -8.50 -8.66 -17.14
C TYR A 33 -8.37 -10.15 -17.43
N LYS A 34 -8.51 -11.01 -16.40
CA LYS A 34 -8.24 -12.45 -16.57
C LYS A 34 -9.41 -13.37 -16.24
N HIS A 35 -10.52 -12.85 -15.75
CA HIS A 35 -11.65 -13.66 -15.34
C HIS A 35 -12.98 -13.04 -15.75
N ALA A 36 -14.05 -13.83 -15.64
CA ALA A 36 -15.39 -13.40 -15.99
C ALA A 36 -16.41 -14.12 -15.11
N GLY A 37 -17.66 -13.69 -15.15
CA GLY A 37 -18.75 -14.34 -14.46
C GLY A 37 -18.61 -14.35 -12.94
N SER A 38 -18.96 -15.48 -12.33
CA SER A 38 -18.95 -15.61 -10.87
C SER A 38 -17.56 -15.53 -10.26
N ILE A 39 -16.52 -15.97 -11.00
CA ILE A 39 -15.14 -15.88 -10.52
C ILE A 39 -14.73 -14.42 -10.40
N ARG A 40 -15.06 -13.59 -11.39
CA ARG A 40 -14.80 -12.16 -11.35
C ARG A 40 -15.48 -11.50 -10.14
N LEU A 41 -16.74 -11.83 -9.91
CA LEU A 41 -17.48 -11.29 -8.76
C LEU A 41 -16.81 -11.67 -7.44
N GLY A 42 -16.42 -12.92 -7.30
CA GLY A 42 -15.74 -13.39 -6.10
C GLY A 42 -14.43 -12.66 -5.86
N LEU A 43 -13.66 -12.42 -6.93
CA LEU A 43 -12.39 -11.67 -6.84
C LEU A 43 -12.64 -10.20 -6.50
N PHE A 44 -13.70 -9.59 -7.03
CA PHE A 44 -14.06 -8.22 -6.64
C PHE A 44 -14.38 -8.14 -5.15
N LEU A 45 -15.12 -9.11 -4.62
CA LEU A 45 -15.42 -9.14 -3.19
C LEU A 45 -14.16 -9.32 -2.34
N ALA A 46 -13.27 -10.22 -2.76
CA ALA A 46 -11.99 -10.42 -2.07
C ALA A 46 -11.15 -9.15 -2.08
N GLY A 47 -11.05 -8.49 -3.24
CA GLY A 47 -10.33 -7.23 -3.36
C GLY A 47 -10.93 -6.13 -2.49
N ALA A 48 -12.27 -6.05 -2.44
CA ALA A 48 -12.96 -5.07 -1.60
C ALA A 48 -12.65 -5.27 -0.12
N VAL A 49 -12.62 -6.52 0.35
CA VAL A 49 -12.27 -6.83 1.75
C VAL A 49 -10.84 -6.42 2.05
N LEU A 50 -9.90 -6.71 1.14
CA LEU A 50 -8.51 -6.33 1.31
C LEU A 50 -8.35 -4.81 1.36
N LEU A 51 -9.06 -4.07 0.51
CA LEU A 51 -9.00 -2.61 0.49
C LEU A 51 -9.64 -2.00 1.73
N PHE A 52 -10.70 -2.61 2.25
CA PHE A 52 -11.28 -2.18 3.53
C PHE A 52 -10.27 -2.37 4.67
N GLY A 53 -9.58 -3.51 4.68
CA GLY A 53 -8.53 -3.79 5.65
C GLY A 53 -7.41 -2.76 5.58
N TYR A 54 -6.99 -2.42 4.36
CA TYR A 54 -5.99 -1.37 4.15
C TYR A 54 -6.39 -0.05 4.81
N GLY A 55 -7.58 0.44 4.52
CA GLY A 55 -8.04 1.71 5.08
C GLY A 55 -8.11 1.66 6.61
N SER A 56 -8.53 0.53 7.15
CA SER A 56 -8.62 0.35 8.61
C SER A 56 -7.24 0.39 9.26
N PHE A 57 -6.28 -0.38 8.76
CA PHE A 57 -4.93 -0.40 9.33
C PHE A 57 -4.20 0.93 9.16
N LEU A 58 -4.39 1.60 8.02
CA LEU A 58 -3.79 2.91 7.80
C LEU A 58 -4.27 3.92 8.85
N ASN A 59 -5.56 3.94 9.11
CA ASN A 59 -6.15 4.94 10.00
C ASN A 59 -6.02 4.60 11.48
N VAL A 60 -5.75 3.35 11.82
CA VAL A 60 -5.45 2.94 13.20
C VAL A 60 -4.07 3.44 13.64
N ALA A 61 -3.13 3.58 12.71
CA ALA A 61 -1.78 4.04 13.04
C ALA A 61 -1.82 5.42 13.71
N PRO A 62 -1.20 5.60 14.89
CA PRO A 62 -1.27 6.85 15.65
C PRO A 62 -0.30 7.90 15.10
N ILE A 63 -0.48 8.29 13.85
CA ILE A 63 0.32 9.29 13.14
C ILE A 63 -0.63 10.37 12.63
N GLN A 64 -0.19 11.63 12.67
CA GLN A 64 -0.98 12.72 12.13
C GLN A 64 -1.34 12.46 10.67
N PHE A 65 -2.59 12.69 10.32
CA PHE A 65 -3.11 12.37 9.00
C PHE A 65 -2.27 13.01 7.87
N GLY A 66 -1.83 14.24 8.06
CA GLY A 66 -1.02 14.92 7.06
C GLY A 66 0.40 14.39 6.91
N ARG A 67 0.95 13.80 7.98
CA ARG A 67 2.32 13.23 7.94
C ARG A 67 2.34 11.79 7.47
N ILE A 68 1.26 11.06 7.68
CA ILE A 68 1.20 9.65 7.32
C ILE A 68 1.40 9.44 5.83
N VAL A 69 1.00 10.43 5.02
CA VAL A 69 1.07 10.34 3.56
C VAL A 69 2.51 10.20 3.06
N GLY A 70 3.46 10.89 3.67
CA GLY A 70 4.86 10.82 3.24
C GLY A 70 5.46 9.45 3.44
N LEU A 71 5.32 8.91 4.66
CA LEU A 71 5.81 7.58 4.99
C LEU A 71 5.07 6.52 4.17
N TYR A 72 3.76 6.68 4.03
CA TYR A 72 2.91 5.75 3.30
C TYR A 72 3.31 5.66 1.83
N ILE A 73 3.52 6.80 1.17
CA ILE A 73 3.86 6.82 -0.26
C ILE A 73 5.18 6.09 -0.52
N ALA A 74 6.19 6.31 0.31
CA ALA A 74 7.47 5.65 0.15
C ALA A 74 7.33 4.13 0.30
N THR A 75 6.61 3.69 1.35
CA THR A 75 6.35 2.28 1.59
C THR A 75 5.50 1.67 0.48
N LEU A 76 4.45 2.38 0.07
CA LEU A 76 3.54 1.96 -0.99
C LEU A 76 4.30 1.71 -2.29
N PHE A 77 5.20 2.62 -2.67
CA PHE A 77 5.96 2.46 -3.90
C PHE A 77 6.76 1.17 -3.89
N VAL A 78 7.50 0.90 -2.81
CA VAL A 78 8.34 -0.30 -2.71
C VAL A 78 7.48 -1.56 -2.76
N VAL A 79 6.40 -1.60 -1.96
CA VAL A 79 5.50 -2.76 -1.92
C VAL A 79 4.86 -2.98 -3.28
N TRP A 80 4.44 -1.91 -3.96
CA TRP A 80 3.83 -1.99 -5.29
C TRP A 80 4.78 -2.61 -6.29
N GLN A 81 6.07 -2.22 -6.28
CA GLN A 81 7.05 -2.80 -7.19
C GLN A 81 7.29 -4.28 -6.91
N VAL A 82 7.34 -4.67 -5.64
CA VAL A 82 7.51 -6.08 -5.28
C VAL A 82 6.32 -6.91 -5.75
N ILE A 83 5.10 -6.44 -5.49
CA ILE A 83 3.89 -7.15 -5.93
C ILE A 83 3.81 -7.20 -7.46
N ASN A 84 4.15 -6.11 -8.13
CA ASN A 84 4.16 -6.07 -9.59
C ASN A 84 5.12 -7.11 -10.17
N ALA A 85 6.29 -7.27 -9.56
CA ALA A 85 7.25 -8.28 -9.99
C ALA A 85 6.74 -9.70 -9.75
N ILE A 86 6.11 -9.95 -8.60
CA ILE A 86 5.65 -11.29 -8.23
C ILE A 86 4.39 -11.69 -8.98
N VAL A 87 3.37 -10.83 -9.00
CA VAL A 87 2.05 -11.17 -9.56
C VAL A 87 2.03 -11.01 -11.07
N PHE A 88 2.57 -9.91 -11.58
CA PHE A 88 2.50 -9.58 -13.00
C PHE A 88 3.82 -9.82 -13.73
N ARG A 89 4.83 -10.26 -13.01
CA ARG A 89 6.17 -10.57 -13.54
C ARG A 89 6.78 -9.41 -14.32
N ALA A 90 6.50 -8.19 -13.86
CA ALA A 90 7.00 -6.97 -14.46
C ALA A 90 8.08 -6.36 -13.59
N LEU A 91 9.27 -6.14 -14.16
CA LEU A 91 10.36 -5.48 -13.45
C LEU A 91 10.26 -3.97 -13.66
N PRO A 92 10.73 -3.16 -12.68
CA PRO A 92 10.68 -1.71 -12.83
C PRO A 92 11.57 -1.24 -13.97
N THR A 93 11.02 -0.35 -14.79
CA THR A 93 11.78 0.30 -15.86
C THR A 93 12.62 1.46 -15.30
N MET A 94 13.51 2.00 -16.11
CA MET A 94 14.35 3.12 -15.68
C MET A 94 13.53 4.34 -15.23
N PRO A 95 12.47 4.77 -15.96
CA PRO A 95 11.62 5.86 -15.45
C PRO A 95 11.01 5.57 -14.08
N ILE A 96 10.60 4.33 -13.83
CA ILE A 96 10.05 3.94 -12.52
C ILE A 96 11.12 4.03 -11.44
N LEU A 97 12.32 3.58 -11.73
CA LEU A 97 13.44 3.65 -10.78
C LEU A 97 13.81 5.09 -10.44
N ILE A 98 13.90 5.94 -11.46
CA ILE A 98 14.24 7.36 -11.26
C ILE A 98 13.12 8.07 -10.50
N GLY A 99 11.88 7.96 -10.97
CA GLY A 99 10.72 8.57 -10.31
C GLY A 99 10.52 8.04 -8.90
N GLY A 100 10.73 6.74 -8.70
CA GLY A 100 10.63 6.11 -7.40
C GLY A 100 11.65 6.64 -6.41
N THR A 101 12.85 6.96 -6.87
CA THR A 101 13.87 7.59 -6.03
C THR A 101 13.36 8.93 -5.48
N PHE A 102 12.71 9.74 -6.33
CA PHE A 102 12.12 11.00 -5.90
C PHE A 102 10.96 10.78 -4.92
N LEU A 103 10.13 9.76 -5.14
CA LEU A 103 9.03 9.44 -4.23
C LEU A 103 9.56 9.07 -2.84
N ILE A 104 10.58 8.23 -2.79
CA ILE A 104 11.18 7.81 -1.53
C ILE A 104 11.85 8.98 -0.84
N ALA A 105 12.59 9.80 -1.58
CA ALA A 105 13.24 10.98 -1.03
C ALA A 105 12.21 11.97 -0.48
N GLY A 106 11.14 12.23 -1.24
CA GLY A 106 10.05 13.12 -0.80
C GLY A 106 9.35 12.58 0.44
N GLY A 107 9.04 11.29 0.46
CA GLY A 107 8.43 10.65 1.61
C GLY A 107 9.31 10.72 2.85
N ALA A 108 10.62 10.53 2.69
CA ALA A 108 11.57 10.65 3.79
C ALA A 108 11.63 12.08 4.34
N ILE A 109 11.61 13.07 3.45
CA ILE A 109 11.59 14.48 3.86
C ILE A 109 10.34 14.77 4.72
N ILE A 110 9.18 14.37 4.27
CA ILE A 110 7.92 14.60 4.99
C ILE A 110 7.95 13.89 6.36
N THR A 111 8.51 12.69 6.39
CA THR A 111 8.50 11.84 7.60
C THR A 111 9.50 12.32 8.64
N PHE A 112 10.72 12.64 8.21
CA PHE A 112 11.85 12.85 9.13
C PHE A 112 12.23 14.32 9.33
N TRP A 113 11.80 15.21 8.44
CA TRP A 113 12.10 16.62 8.59
C TRP A 113 11.22 17.19 9.70
N ARG A 114 11.85 17.59 10.79
CA ARG A 114 11.14 18.25 11.88
C ARG A 114 11.28 19.74 11.71
N SER A 115 10.16 20.40 11.42
CA SER A 115 10.14 21.86 11.45
C SER A 115 10.14 22.32 12.91
N ALA A 116 10.96 23.27 13.18
CA ALA A 116 11.05 23.88 14.52
C ALA A 116 9.75 24.62 14.87
#